data_b178c1cb4bcc2256a0a0e992be0911ed
#
_entry.id   b178c1cb4bcc2256a0a0e992be0911ed
#
_cell.length_a   1.000
_cell.length_b   1.000
_cell.length_c   1.000
_cell.angle_alpha   90.00
_cell.angle_beta   90.00
_cell.angle_gamma   90.00
#
_symmetry.space_group_name_H-M   'P 1'
#
loop_
_entity.id
_entity.type
_entity.pdbx_description
1 polymer ?
#
loop_
_entity_poly.entity_id
_entity_poly.type
_entity_poly.pdbx_seq_one_letter_code
_entity_poly.pdbx_strand_id
1 'polypeptide(L)'
;ISTANDPATSREVAFLLLDPLCDGGQWDMFRSIVKKYDVVPKDAMPETHCSSNTGDMDAFLTRFLRGGAKTLREMVAAGAGADELSAKQAELLGQFYRMLAICLGEPPASFELRLRDKDDKLVASGTFTPKQFFDEYVGMNLDDYISVINAPTSDKPYFHSYSVRFLGNVAEDGGVHYVNLPVESLKRAAIAQLKDGLPVWFGCDVDQNYLQDDGMMGIDTMDVDGLFGVPVMASMDKAAR
;
A
#
# COMPACT_ATOMS: atom_id res chain seq x y z
N ILE A 1 -14.19 13.98 -4.50
CA ILE A 1 -14.84 15.00 -5.38
C ILE A 1 -15.19 14.40 -6.75
N SER A 2 -14.28 13.67 -7.43
CA SER A 2 -14.53 13.13 -8.79
C SER A 2 -15.77 12.26 -8.92
N THR A 3 -16.18 11.56 -7.86
CA THR A 3 -17.39 10.72 -7.80
C THR A 3 -18.56 11.38 -7.05
N ALA A 4 -18.49 12.69 -6.79
CA ALA A 4 -19.47 13.35 -5.93
C ALA A 4 -20.90 13.36 -6.52
N ASN A 5 -21.02 13.34 -7.85
CA ASN A 5 -22.30 13.27 -8.56
C ASN A 5 -22.84 11.84 -8.72
N ASP A 6 -22.03 10.82 -8.45
CA ASP A 6 -22.48 9.43 -8.56
C ASP A 6 -23.35 9.06 -7.34
N PRO A 7 -24.34 8.20 -7.47
CA PRO A 7 -25.13 7.72 -6.33
C PRO A 7 -24.22 7.09 -5.26
N ALA A 8 -24.48 7.38 -3.99
CA ALA A 8 -23.73 6.78 -2.87
C ALA A 8 -23.83 5.23 -2.86
N THR A 9 -24.89 4.68 -3.49
CA THR A 9 -25.15 3.24 -3.64
C THR A 9 -24.46 2.64 -4.85
N SER A 10 -23.80 3.44 -5.71
CA SER A 10 -23.01 2.88 -6.82
C SER A 10 -21.90 2.00 -6.26
N ARG A 11 -21.56 0.92 -6.95
CA ARG A 11 -20.55 -0.05 -6.51
C ARG A 11 -19.21 0.65 -6.21
N GLU A 12 -18.80 1.57 -7.06
CA GLU A 12 -17.54 2.29 -6.92
C GLU A 12 -17.51 3.18 -5.68
N VAL A 13 -18.54 4.02 -5.50
CA VAL A 13 -18.62 4.91 -4.32
C VAL A 13 -18.76 4.11 -3.04
N ALA A 14 -19.59 3.06 -3.04
CA ALA A 14 -19.75 2.18 -1.87
C ALA A 14 -18.42 1.52 -1.49
N PHE A 15 -17.65 1.04 -2.47
CA PHE A 15 -16.33 0.45 -2.25
C PHE A 15 -15.33 1.47 -1.66
N LEU A 16 -15.23 2.67 -2.26
CA LEU A 16 -14.33 3.73 -1.78
C LEU A 16 -14.68 4.22 -0.35
N LEU A 17 -15.96 4.17 0.03
CA LEU A 17 -16.41 4.58 1.36
C LEU A 17 -16.44 3.45 2.38
N LEU A 18 -16.35 2.19 1.93
CA LEU A 18 -16.34 1.03 2.83
C LEU A 18 -15.10 1.03 3.70
N ASP A 19 -13.95 1.21 3.07
CA ASP A 19 -12.65 1.24 3.75
C ASP A 19 -11.74 2.28 3.09
N PRO A 20 -11.97 3.59 3.39
CA PRO A 20 -11.24 4.68 2.75
C PRO A 20 -9.79 4.82 3.21
N LEU A 21 -9.41 4.09 4.26
CA LEU A 21 -8.07 4.06 4.84
C LEU A 21 -7.78 2.67 5.37
N CYS A 22 -6.59 2.15 5.08
CA CYS A 22 -6.01 0.97 5.72
C CYS A 22 -4.50 1.18 5.89
N ASP A 23 -3.87 0.41 6.75
CA ASP A 23 -2.43 0.44 6.99
C ASP A 23 -1.62 -0.46 6.01
N GLY A 24 -2.31 -1.11 5.08
CA GLY A 24 -1.69 -1.87 4.01
C GLY A 24 -1.24 -1.00 2.83
N GLY A 25 -0.46 -1.57 1.92
CA GLY A 25 0.02 -0.85 0.75
C GLY A 25 0.62 -1.73 -0.32
N GLN A 26 0.92 -1.11 -1.45
CA GLN A 26 1.55 -1.70 -2.61
C GLN A 26 2.94 -1.09 -2.79
N TRP A 27 3.82 -1.77 -3.57
CA TRP A 27 5.16 -1.26 -3.86
C TRP A 27 5.14 0.18 -4.42
N ASP A 28 4.27 0.46 -5.39
CA ASP A 28 4.19 1.80 -5.99
C ASP A 28 3.77 2.87 -4.97
N MET A 29 2.92 2.53 -3.99
CA MET A 29 2.57 3.46 -2.90
C MET A 29 3.78 3.77 -2.01
N PHE A 30 4.58 2.76 -1.67
CA PHE A 30 5.83 2.95 -0.93
C PHE A 30 6.82 3.80 -1.72
N ARG A 31 7.05 3.45 -2.98
CA ARG A 31 7.91 4.20 -3.90
C ARG A 31 7.50 5.67 -3.98
N SER A 32 6.21 5.95 -4.14
CA SER A 32 5.66 7.29 -4.25
C SER A 32 5.89 8.14 -3.00
N ILE A 33 5.73 7.54 -1.81
CA ILE A 33 6.03 8.22 -0.53
C ILE A 33 7.52 8.54 -0.42
N VAL A 34 8.38 7.56 -0.72
CA VAL A 34 9.83 7.77 -0.65
C VAL A 34 10.29 8.84 -1.64
N LYS A 35 9.77 8.83 -2.86
CA LYS A 35 10.09 9.88 -3.86
C LYS A 35 9.64 11.27 -3.43
N LYS A 36 8.56 11.38 -2.67
CA LYS A 36 8.00 12.67 -2.25
C LYS A 36 8.60 13.21 -0.96
N TYR A 37 8.92 12.33 -0.03
CA TYR A 37 9.28 12.70 1.34
C TYR A 37 10.62 12.15 1.81
N ASP A 38 11.30 11.36 0.97
CA ASP A 38 12.52 10.63 1.31
C ASP A 38 12.31 9.64 2.48
N VAL A 39 13.35 9.31 3.24
CA VAL A 39 13.27 8.40 4.38
C VAL A 39 14.07 8.89 5.57
N VAL A 40 13.72 8.39 6.75
CA VAL A 40 14.47 8.59 7.99
C VAL A 40 14.77 7.24 8.64
N PRO A 41 15.85 7.10 9.41
CA PRO A 41 16.08 5.91 10.20
C PRO A 41 15.02 5.79 11.31
N LYS A 42 14.73 4.56 11.74
CA LYS A 42 13.70 4.27 12.74
C LYS A 42 13.85 5.09 14.04
N ASP A 43 15.07 5.33 14.50
CA ASP A 43 15.34 6.08 15.73
C ASP A 43 14.97 7.58 15.61
N ALA A 44 14.92 8.11 14.39
CA ALA A 44 14.52 9.51 14.15
C ALA A 44 12.99 9.69 14.17
N MET A 45 12.25 8.61 13.94
CA MET A 45 10.78 8.58 14.05
C MET A 45 10.38 7.25 14.71
N PRO A 46 10.49 7.15 16.04
CA PRO A 46 10.25 5.90 16.75
C PRO A 46 8.77 5.51 16.75
N GLU A 47 8.52 4.23 16.99
CA GLU A 47 7.15 3.71 17.11
C GLU A 47 6.39 4.42 18.22
N THR A 48 5.11 4.68 17.94
CA THR A 48 4.12 5.14 18.91
C THR A 48 3.18 3.99 19.29
N HIS A 49 2.30 4.20 20.25
CA HIS A 49 1.25 3.23 20.54
C HIS A 49 0.36 2.99 19.31
N CYS A 50 0.00 4.06 18.59
CA CYS A 50 -0.87 3.96 17.44
C CYS A 50 -0.20 3.32 16.22
N SER A 51 1.11 3.51 16.01
CA SER A 51 1.82 2.87 14.89
C SER A 51 1.99 1.37 15.09
N SER A 52 2.03 0.92 16.35
CA SER A 52 2.11 -0.50 16.71
C SER A 52 0.75 -1.19 16.79
N ASN A 53 -0.35 -0.42 16.87
CA ASN A 53 -1.71 -0.90 16.96
C ASN A 53 -2.67 0.12 16.31
N THR A 54 -2.81 0.02 14.98
CA THR A 54 -3.50 1.02 14.15
C THR A 54 -5.03 0.99 14.25
N GLY A 55 -5.63 -0.10 14.73
CA GLY A 55 -7.06 -0.37 14.61
C GLY A 55 -7.98 0.75 15.09
N ASP A 56 -7.76 1.31 16.28
CA ASP A 56 -8.56 2.41 16.80
C ASP A 56 -8.34 3.71 16.03
N MET A 57 -7.08 4.01 15.69
CA MET A 57 -6.73 5.17 14.88
C MET A 57 -7.42 5.10 13.52
N ASP A 58 -7.32 3.98 12.82
CA ASP A 58 -7.93 3.76 11.51
C ASP A 58 -9.46 3.87 11.58
N ALA A 59 -10.08 3.38 12.65
CA ALA A 59 -11.52 3.50 12.86
C ALA A 59 -11.98 4.96 12.99
N PHE A 60 -11.23 5.80 13.73
CA PHE A 60 -11.55 7.24 13.85
C PHE A 60 -11.29 7.99 12.55
N LEU A 61 -10.16 7.73 11.91
CA LEU A 61 -9.78 8.34 10.63
C LEU A 61 -10.79 7.99 9.52
N THR A 62 -11.22 6.73 9.45
CA THR A 62 -12.26 6.25 8.53
C THR A 62 -13.58 7.00 8.74
N ARG A 63 -14.02 7.17 10.00
CA ARG A 63 -15.24 7.95 10.30
C ARG A 63 -15.11 9.40 9.88
N PHE A 64 -13.94 10.00 10.12
CA PHE A 64 -13.65 11.36 9.72
C PHE A 64 -13.69 11.53 8.19
N LEU A 65 -13.04 10.62 7.44
CA LEU A 65 -13.02 10.63 5.98
C LEU A 65 -14.42 10.45 5.38
N ARG A 66 -15.23 9.55 5.94
CA ARG A 66 -16.63 9.38 5.52
C ARG A 66 -17.47 10.62 5.78
N GLY A 67 -17.29 11.28 6.92
CA GLY A 67 -17.93 12.55 7.24
C GLY A 67 -17.53 13.67 6.29
N GLY A 68 -16.25 13.79 6.00
CA GLY A 68 -15.71 14.74 5.03
C GLY A 68 -16.23 14.49 3.61
N ALA A 69 -16.27 13.23 3.19
CA ALA A 69 -16.82 12.84 1.89
C ALA A 69 -18.31 13.22 1.78
N LYS A 70 -19.11 12.98 2.83
CA LYS A 70 -20.51 13.41 2.90
C LYS A 70 -20.62 14.92 2.74
N THR A 71 -19.88 15.70 3.50
CA THR A 71 -19.88 17.17 3.43
C THR A 71 -19.55 17.66 2.02
N LEU A 72 -18.48 17.16 1.39
CA LEU A 72 -18.11 17.56 0.03
C LEU A 72 -19.19 17.21 -1.00
N ARG A 73 -19.83 16.06 -0.87
CA ARG A 73 -20.94 15.65 -1.76
C ARG A 73 -22.17 16.54 -1.58
N GLU A 74 -22.51 16.92 -0.36
CA GLU A 74 -23.59 17.88 -0.07
C GLU A 74 -23.30 19.26 -0.65
N MET A 75 -22.05 19.73 -0.57
CA MET A 75 -21.61 20.98 -1.19
C MET A 75 -21.74 20.94 -2.73
N VAL A 76 -21.33 19.83 -3.35
CA VAL A 76 -21.51 19.63 -4.82
C VAL A 76 -22.99 19.66 -5.18
N ALA A 77 -23.84 18.96 -4.45
CA ALA A 77 -25.28 18.93 -4.67
C ALA A 77 -25.95 20.30 -4.47
N ALA A 78 -25.37 21.15 -3.61
CA ALA A 78 -25.80 22.54 -3.42
C ALA A 78 -25.25 23.51 -4.47
N GLY A 79 -24.42 23.05 -5.42
CA GLY A 79 -23.85 23.87 -6.48
C GLY A 79 -22.60 24.66 -6.09
N ALA A 80 -21.88 24.24 -5.04
CA ALA A 80 -20.64 24.87 -4.63
C ALA A 80 -19.59 24.91 -5.77
N GLY A 81 -18.90 26.04 -5.88
CA GLY A 81 -17.85 26.25 -6.87
C GLY A 81 -16.56 25.47 -6.57
N ALA A 82 -15.69 25.36 -7.57
CA ALA A 82 -14.42 24.64 -7.44
C ALA A 82 -13.54 25.19 -6.30
N ASP A 83 -13.49 26.52 -6.14
CA ASP A 83 -12.69 27.18 -5.08
C ASP A 83 -13.22 26.86 -3.68
N GLU A 84 -14.54 26.84 -3.49
CA GLU A 84 -15.17 26.50 -2.22
C GLU A 84 -14.93 25.02 -1.85
N LEU A 85 -15.03 24.11 -2.82
CA LEU A 85 -14.73 22.70 -2.65
C LEU A 85 -13.26 22.47 -2.32
N SER A 86 -12.37 23.18 -3.00
CA SER A 86 -10.92 23.10 -2.77
C SER A 86 -10.55 23.61 -1.37
N ALA A 87 -11.14 24.75 -0.95
CA ALA A 87 -10.93 25.31 0.39
C ALA A 87 -11.42 24.32 1.47
N LYS A 88 -12.60 23.73 1.28
CA LYS A 88 -13.13 22.73 2.24
C LYS A 88 -12.31 21.47 2.26
N GLN A 89 -11.82 20.99 1.12
CA GLN A 89 -10.91 19.85 1.04
C GLN A 89 -9.61 20.14 1.81
N ALA A 90 -9.01 21.32 1.62
CA ALA A 90 -7.79 21.71 2.33
C ALA A 90 -8.01 21.79 3.85
N GLU A 91 -9.14 22.32 4.31
CA GLU A 91 -9.52 22.34 5.73
C GLU A 91 -9.60 20.90 6.30
N LEU A 92 -10.32 20.00 5.61
CA LEU A 92 -10.46 18.61 6.03
C LEU A 92 -9.12 17.87 6.06
N LEU A 93 -8.26 18.09 5.05
CA LEU A 93 -6.91 17.50 5.02
C LEU A 93 -6.04 18.02 6.17
N GLY A 94 -6.13 19.30 6.52
CA GLY A 94 -5.43 19.87 7.67
C GLY A 94 -5.88 19.24 9.01
N GLN A 95 -7.18 19.00 9.15
CA GLN A 95 -7.73 18.31 10.32
C GLN A 95 -7.29 16.84 10.36
N PHE A 96 -7.30 16.15 9.23
CA PHE A 96 -6.82 14.78 9.10
C PHE A 96 -5.34 14.65 9.45
N TYR A 97 -4.49 15.55 8.91
CA TYR A 97 -3.07 15.60 9.25
C TYR A 97 -2.84 15.80 10.74
N ARG A 98 -3.61 16.69 11.37
CA ARG A 98 -3.52 16.91 12.82
C ARG A 98 -3.83 15.63 13.61
N MET A 99 -4.83 14.86 13.19
CA MET A 99 -5.14 13.58 13.84
C MET A 99 -3.98 12.59 13.70
N LEU A 100 -3.38 12.49 12.52
CA LEU A 100 -2.19 11.66 12.29
C LEU A 100 -1.00 12.12 13.13
N ALA A 101 -0.71 13.42 13.18
CA ALA A 101 0.38 13.97 13.96
C ALA A 101 0.23 13.71 15.47
N ILE A 102 -1.00 13.74 15.99
CA ILE A 102 -1.29 13.39 17.39
C ILE A 102 -1.02 11.90 17.64
N CYS A 103 -1.38 11.02 16.72
CA CYS A 103 -1.26 9.57 16.88
C CYS A 103 0.15 9.04 16.60
N LEU A 104 0.82 9.60 15.59
CA LEU A 104 2.07 9.05 15.04
C LEU A 104 3.30 9.95 15.29
N GLY A 105 3.09 11.20 15.72
CA GLY A 105 4.13 12.23 15.75
C GLY A 105 4.29 12.93 14.40
N GLU A 106 5.04 14.02 14.40
CA GLU A 106 5.37 14.75 13.18
C GLU A 106 6.69 14.23 12.58
N PRO A 107 6.74 13.97 11.26
CA PRO A 107 7.99 13.60 10.61
C PRO A 107 9.05 14.68 10.80
N PRO A 108 10.30 14.33 11.19
CA PRO A 108 11.33 15.31 11.44
C PRO A 108 11.84 15.95 10.14
N ALA A 109 12.01 17.28 10.14
CA ALA A 109 12.64 18.00 9.04
C ALA A 109 14.16 17.74 8.96
N SER A 110 14.77 17.44 10.11
CA SER A 110 16.18 17.01 10.26
C SER A 110 16.32 16.18 11.52
N PHE A 111 17.37 15.36 11.58
CA PHE A 111 17.64 14.48 12.72
C PHE A 111 19.13 14.25 12.91
N GLU A 112 19.52 13.88 14.13
CA GLU A 112 20.87 13.45 14.45
C GLU A 112 21.04 11.96 14.11
N LEU A 113 21.98 11.65 13.22
CA LEU A 113 22.33 10.28 12.86
C LEU A 113 23.55 9.83 13.68
N ARG A 114 23.48 8.61 14.21
CA ARG A 114 24.61 7.90 14.83
C ARG A 114 24.59 6.46 14.38
N LEU A 115 25.33 6.16 13.34
CA LEU A 115 25.44 4.79 12.82
C LEU A 115 26.59 4.07 13.54
N ARG A 116 26.29 2.86 14.01
CA ARG A 116 27.26 1.95 14.61
C ARG A 116 27.34 0.66 13.80
N ASP A 117 28.52 0.08 13.76
CA ASP A 117 28.71 -1.24 13.16
C ASP A 117 28.27 -2.36 14.12
N LYS A 118 28.43 -3.62 13.69
CA LYS A 118 28.08 -4.81 14.48
C LYS A 118 28.88 -4.94 15.79
N ASP A 119 30.02 -4.24 15.93
CA ASP A 119 30.90 -4.24 17.10
C ASP A 119 30.67 -2.98 17.96
N ASP A 120 29.53 -2.28 17.77
CA ASP A 120 29.11 -1.05 18.46
C ASP A 120 30.04 0.15 18.25
N LYS A 121 30.94 0.09 17.27
CA LYS A 121 31.84 1.20 16.92
C LYS A 121 31.08 2.23 16.08
N LEU A 122 31.20 3.53 16.45
CA LEU A 122 30.64 4.62 15.67
C LEU A 122 31.33 4.72 14.30
N VAL A 123 30.54 4.55 13.21
CA VAL A 123 31.03 4.59 11.82
C VAL A 123 30.63 5.88 11.12
N ALA A 124 29.52 6.51 11.52
CA ALA A 124 29.08 7.79 11.01
C ALA A 124 28.25 8.55 12.04
N SER A 125 28.35 9.88 12.04
CA SER A 125 27.47 10.76 12.82
C SER A 125 27.35 12.13 12.16
N GLY A 126 26.20 12.78 12.34
CA GLY A 126 25.93 14.11 11.81
C GLY A 126 24.46 14.46 11.84
N THR A 127 24.12 15.68 11.46
CA THR A 127 22.75 16.15 11.30
C THR A 127 22.36 16.01 9.83
N PHE A 128 21.27 15.32 9.56
CA PHE A 128 20.78 15.05 8.19
C PHE A 128 19.34 15.47 8.03
N THR A 129 18.99 15.92 6.82
CA THR A 129 17.59 15.93 6.35
C THR A 129 17.24 14.54 5.80
N PRO A 130 15.92 14.18 5.67
CA PRO A 130 15.51 12.93 5.04
C PRO A 130 16.15 12.71 3.66
N LYS A 131 16.21 13.78 2.84
CA LYS A 131 16.82 13.72 1.51
C LYS A 131 18.32 13.41 1.55
N GLN A 132 19.08 14.10 2.40
CA GLN A 132 20.52 13.86 2.54
C GLN A 132 20.79 12.42 3.00
N PHE A 133 19.98 11.92 3.93
CA PHE A 133 20.10 10.54 4.40
C PHE A 133 19.79 9.54 3.29
N PHE A 134 18.72 9.77 2.52
CA PHE A 134 18.39 8.91 1.38
C PHE A 134 19.51 8.88 0.36
N ASP A 135 19.99 10.04 -0.07
CA ASP A 135 21.03 10.16 -1.11
C ASP A 135 22.36 9.52 -0.67
N GLU A 136 22.75 9.67 0.60
CA GLU A 136 24.07 9.22 1.09
C GLU A 136 24.08 7.75 1.54
N TYR A 137 23.00 7.29 2.19
CA TYR A 137 22.98 5.96 2.83
C TYR A 137 22.07 4.94 2.16
N VAL A 138 21.09 5.38 1.38
CA VAL A 138 20.20 4.48 0.64
C VAL A 138 20.55 4.44 -0.83
N GLY A 139 20.57 5.59 -1.51
CA GLY A 139 21.07 5.80 -2.88
C GLY A 139 20.41 4.91 -3.96
N MET A 140 19.25 4.33 -3.67
CA MET A 140 18.57 3.38 -4.55
C MET A 140 17.65 4.12 -5.52
N ASN A 141 17.78 3.85 -6.82
CA ASN A 141 16.80 4.33 -7.80
C ASN A 141 15.55 3.44 -7.78
N LEU A 142 14.49 3.91 -7.13
CA LEU A 142 13.25 3.15 -6.99
C LEU A 142 12.47 3.01 -8.30
N ASP A 143 12.77 3.81 -9.32
CA ASP A 143 12.15 3.70 -10.65
C ASP A 143 12.71 2.54 -11.47
N ASP A 144 13.80 1.89 -11.04
CA ASP A 144 14.32 0.67 -11.64
C ASP A 144 13.50 -0.58 -11.31
N TYR A 145 12.54 -0.44 -10.39
CA TYR A 145 11.67 -1.54 -9.92
C TYR A 145 10.24 -1.36 -10.41
N ILE A 146 9.65 -2.45 -10.84
CA ILE A 146 8.25 -2.49 -11.31
C ILE A 146 7.46 -3.56 -10.56
N SER A 147 6.16 -3.29 -10.36
CA SER A 147 5.23 -4.28 -9.83
C SER A 147 4.80 -5.26 -10.92
N VAL A 148 4.97 -6.55 -10.67
CA VAL A 148 4.50 -7.62 -11.56
C VAL A 148 3.44 -8.45 -10.84
N ILE A 149 2.41 -8.87 -11.59
CA ILE A 149 1.33 -9.72 -11.06
C ILE A 149 1.17 -10.97 -11.90
N ASN A 150 0.56 -11.99 -11.33
CA ASN A 150 0.01 -13.11 -12.06
C ASN A 150 -1.52 -13.12 -11.86
N ALA A 151 -2.25 -12.64 -12.86
CA ALA A 151 -3.70 -12.63 -12.91
C ALA A 151 -4.17 -13.41 -14.16
N PRO A 152 -4.32 -14.75 -14.08
CA PRO A 152 -4.59 -15.61 -15.21
C PRO A 152 -6.08 -15.64 -15.55
N THR A 153 -6.68 -14.46 -15.82
CA THR A 153 -8.09 -14.32 -16.20
C THR A 153 -8.20 -13.80 -17.63
N SER A 154 -9.26 -14.17 -18.34
CA SER A 154 -9.44 -13.83 -19.75
C SER A 154 -9.57 -12.33 -20.01
N ASP A 155 -10.03 -11.56 -19.01
CA ASP A 155 -10.16 -10.11 -19.06
C ASP A 155 -8.81 -9.39 -18.81
N LYS A 156 -7.76 -10.13 -18.44
CA LYS A 156 -6.43 -9.59 -18.16
C LYS A 156 -5.34 -10.35 -18.91
N PRO A 157 -5.23 -10.19 -20.23
CA PRO A 157 -4.15 -10.80 -21.01
C PRO A 157 -2.77 -10.56 -20.41
N TYR A 158 -1.87 -11.55 -20.53
CA TYR A 158 -0.47 -11.39 -20.15
C TYR A 158 0.25 -10.37 -21.03
N PHE A 159 1.34 -9.82 -20.53
CA PHE A 159 2.21 -8.83 -21.18
C PHE A 159 1.53 -7.49 -21.43
N HIS A 160 0.51 -7.16 -20.63
CA HIS A 160 -0.14 -5.86 -20.61
C HIS A 160 -0.01 -5.22 -19.24
N SER A 161 -0.05 -3.89 -19.22
CA SER A 161 -0.05 -3.11 -17.98
C SER A 161 -1.47 -2.87 -17.50
N TYR A 162 -1.66 -2.90 -16.20
CA TYR A 162 -2.92 -2.68 -15.51
C TYR A 162 -2.75 -1.70 -14.37
N SER A 163 -3.78 -0.96 -14.07
CA SER A 163 -3.88 -0.07 -12.94
C SER A 163 -5.19 -0.31 -12.21
N VAL A 164 -5.26 0.06 -10.95
CA VAL A 164 -6.49 0.03 -10.17
C VAL A 164 -6.95 1.47 -9.95
N ARG A 165 -8.15 1.78 -10.44
CA ARG A 165 -8.71 3.13 -10.33
C ARG A 165 -8.83 3.55 -8.87
N PHE A 166 -8.35 4.75 -8.55
CA PHE A 166 -8.30 5.32 -7.20
C PHE A 166 -7.41 4.59 -6.18
N LEU A 167 -6.60 3.63 -6.60
CA LEU A 167 -5.62 3.02 -5.73
C LEU A 167 -4.29 3.78 -5.82
N GLY A 168 -3.92 4.44 -4.75
CA GLY A 168 -2.70 5.22 -4.63
C GLY A 168 -2.77 6.16 -3.43
N ASN A 169 -1.62 6.61 -2.96
CA ASN A 169 -1.49 7.48 -1.78
C ASN A 169 -0.87 8.85 -2.10
N VAL A 170 -0.24 8.98 -3.27
CA VAL A 170 0.31 10.23 -3.78
C VAL A 170 -0.35 10.53 -5.12
N ALA A 171 -1.25 11.52 -5.15
CA ALA A 171 -2.12 11.78 -6.28
C ALA A 171 -1.36 12.14 -7.57
N GLU A 172 -0.25 12.85 -7.45
CA GLU A 172 0.59 13.29 -8.56
C GLU A 172 1.44 12.18 -9.19
N ASP A 173 1.63 11.02 -8.52
CA ASP A 173 2.46 9.90 -9.01
C ASP A 173 1.67 8.84 -9.81
N GLY A 174 0.38 9.07 -10.07
CA GLY A 174 -0.43 8.27 -10.99
C GLY A 174 -0.99 6.96 -10.46
N GLY A 175 -0.73 6.61 -9.19
CA GLY A 175 -1.27 5.41 -8.55
C GLY A 175 -0.48 4.13 -8.84
N VAL A 176 -1.11 2.98 -8.62
CA VAL A 176 -0.47 1.67 -8.71
C VAL A 176 -0.52 1.12 -10.14
N HIS A 177 0.60 0.60 -10.63
CA HIS A 177 0.74 0.01 -11.95
C HIS A 177 1.33 -1.40 -11.88
N TYR A 178 0.74 -2.33 -12.61
CA TYR A 178 1.19 -3.71 -12.66
C TYR A 178 1.44 -4.15 -14.09
N VAL A 179 2.44 -5.01 -14.29
CA VAL A 179 2.58 -5.78 -15.53
C VAL A 179 2.13 -7.21 -15.26
N ASN A 180 1.13 -7.69 -16.00
CA ASN A 180 0.63 -9.05 -15.86
C ASN A 180 1.50 -10.04 -16.63
N LEU A 181 2.06 -11.01 -15.93
CA LEU A 181 2.98 -12.00 -16.49
C LEU A 181 2.59 -13.43 -16.09
N PRO A 182 2.97 -14.44 -16.89
CA PRO A 182 2.88 -15.84 -16.46
C PRO A 182 3.69 -16.08 -15.17
N VAL A 183 3.19 -16.94 -14.30
CA VAL A 183 3.79 -17.22 -12.98
C VAL A 183 5.26 -17.64 -13.09
N GLU A 184 5.63 -18.38 -14.15
CA GLU A 184 7.03 -18.78 -14.35
C GLU A 184 7.96 -17.59 -14.63
N SER A 185 7.45 -16.51 -15.19
CA SER A 185 8.20 -15.26 -15.36
C SER A 185 8.44 -14.55 -14.02
N LEU A 186 7.42 -14.51 -13.16
CA LEU A 186 7.55 -13.99 -11.79
C LEU A 186 8.60 -14.77 -10.99
N LYS A 187 8.53 -16.11 -11.04
CA LYS A 187 9.51 -16.97 -10.35
C LYS A 187 10.93 -16.71 -10.83
N ARG A 188 11.14 -16.63 -12.15
CA ARG A 188 12.47 -16.34 -12.72
C ARG A 188 12.97 -14.97 -12.29
N ALA A 189 12.14 -13.94 -12.32
CA ALA A 189 12.51 -12.59 -11.88
C ALA A 189 12.88 -12.57 -10.39
N ALA A 190 12.07 -13.18 -9.53
CA ALA A 190 12.37 -13.29 -8.11
C ALA A 190 13.69 -14.04 -7.83
N ILE A 191 13.93 -15.16 -8.51
CA ILE A 191 15.18 -15.91 -8.37
C ILE A 191 16.38 -15.07 -8.82
N ALA A 192 16.27 -14.33 -9.92
CA ALA A 192 17.34 -13.48 -10.40
C ALA A 192 17.66 -12.38 -9.39
N GLN A 193 16.65 -11.66 -8.92
CA GLN A 193 16.80 -10.59 -7.93
C GLN A 193 17.44 -11.09 -6.63
N LEU A 194 17.03 -12.25 -6.12
CA LEU A 194 17.63 -12.87 -4.93
C LEU A 194 19.08 -13.27 -5.15
N LYS A 195 19.43 -13.77 -6.34
CA LYS A 195 20.82 -14.08 -6.69
C LYS A 195 21.72 -12.85 -6.75
N ASP A 196 21.16 -11.72 -7.12
CA ASP A 196 21.83 -10.41 -7.10
C ASP A 196 21.94 -9.81 -5.69
N GLY A 197 21.49 -10.54 -4.66
CA GLY A 197 21.54 -10.11 -3.26
C GLY A 197 20.44 -9.12 -2.85
N LEU A 198 19.42 -8.93 -3.69
CA LEU A 198 18.32 -8.00 -3.42
C LEU A 198 17.08 -8.76 -2.92
N PRO A 199 16.42 -8.30 -1.86
CA PRO A 199 15.17 -8.88 -1.39
C PRO A 199 14.03 -8.63 -2.39
N VAL A 200 13.04 -9.52 -2.39
CA VAL A 200 11.85 -9.38 -3.23
C VAL A 200 10.68 -8.93 -2.35
N TRP A 201 10.05 -7.81 -2.69
CA TRP A 201 8.78 -7.43 -2.12
C TRP A 201 7.70 -8.34 -2.70
N PHE A 202 7.06 -9.12 -1.86
CA PHE A 202 6.24 -10.23 -2.29
C PHE A 202 4.88 -10.23 -1.58
N GLY A 203 3.83 -10.54 -2.33
CA GLY A 203 2.50 -10.77 -1.81
C GLY A 203 1.82 -11.91 -2.57
N CYS A 204 1.12 -12.77 -1.87
CA CYS A 204 0.29 -13.80 -2.47
C CYS A 204 -0.92 -14.10 -1.58
N ASP A 205 -1.91 -14.78 -2.16
CA ASP A 205 -3.01 -15.35 -1.41
C ASP A 205 -2.54 -16.66 -0.75
N VAL A 206 -2.65 -16.73 0.57
CA VAL A 206 -2.19 -17.89 1.37
C VAL A 206 -3.34 -18.66 2.02
N ASP A 207 -4.54 -18.08 2.10
CA ASP A 207 -5.59 -18.57 3.02
C ASP A 207 -6.19 -19.92 2.62
N GLN A 208 -6.17 -20.29 1.34
CA GLN A 208 -6.95 -21.43 0.86
C GLN A 208 -6.21 -22.77 0.88
N ASN A 209 -4.89 -22.76 0.84
CA ASN A 209 -4.07 -23.97 0.78
C ASN A 209 -2.92 -23.92 1.80
N TYR A 210 -3.15 -23.25 2.93
CA TYR A 210 -2.16 -23.05 3.96
C TYR A 210 -2.48 -23.87 5.21
N LEU A 211 -1.60 -24.79 5.53
CA LEU A 211 -1.59 -25.50 6.82
C LEU A 211 -0.64 -24.77 7.76
N GLN A 212 -1.19 -23.89 8.57
CA GLN A 212 -0.43 -22.94 9.39
C GLN A 212 0.49 -23.65 10.38
N ASP A 213 0.00 -24.69 11.05
CA ASP A 213 0.74 -25.42 12.08
C ASP A 213 1.95 -26.17 11.50
N ASP A 214 1.87 -26.61 10.24
CA ASP A 214 2.94 -27.32 9.55
C ASP A 214 3.82 -26.41 8.69
N GLY A 215 3.45 -25.13 8.51
CA GLY A 215 4.13 -24.19 7.63
C GLY A 215 4.11 -24.61 6.16
N MET A 216 3.11 -25.39 5.75
CA MET A 216 2.98 -25.94 4.39
C MET A 216 1.94 -25.19 3.59
N MET A 217 2.22 -24.97 2.29
CA MET A 217 1.30 -24.37 1.35
C MET A 217 1.38 -25.09 0.00
N GLY A 218 0.27 -25.70 -0.41
CA GLY A 218 0.19 -26.45 -1.67
C GLY A 218 -1.23 -26.97 -1.92
N ILE A 219 -1.55 -27.20 -3.18
CA ILE A 219 -2.88 -27.71 -3.58
C ILE A 219 -3.09 -29.17 -3.18
N ASP A 220 -2.03 -29.89 -2.87
CA ASP A 220 -1.98 -31.31 -2.52
C ASP A 220 -1.70 -31.55 -1.04
N THR A 221 -1.77 -30.53 -0.19
CA THR A 221 -1.59 -30.64 1.27
C THR A 221 -2.71 -31.47 1.93
N MET A 222 -3.90 -31.53 1.32
CA MET A 222 -5.02 -32.38 1.71
C MET A 222 -5.63 -33.03 0.48
N ASP A 223 -5.88 -34.35 0.54
CA ASP A 223 -6.60 -35.07 -0.52
C ASP A 223 -8.12 -34.84 -0.42
N VAL A 224 -8.53 -33.60 -0.73
CA VAL A 224 -9.93 -33.16 -0.67
C VAL A 224 -10.78 -33.90 -1.69
N ASP A 225 -10.26 -34.11 -2.90
CA ASP A 225 -10.95 -34.81 -3.97
C ASP A 225 -11.18 -36.29 -3.61
N GLY A 226 -10.19 -36.94 -3.04
CA GLY A 226 -10.31 -38.28 -2.53
C GLY A 226 -11.30 -38.42 -1.35
N LEU A 227 -11.27 -37.45 -0.43
CA LEU A 227 -12.16 -37.43 0.72
C LEU A 227 -13.65 -37.33 0.31
N PHE A 228 -13.96 -36.44 -0.64
CA PHE A 228 -15.35 -36.22 -1.04
C PHE A 228 -15.79 -37.02 -2.26
N GLY A 229 -14.86 -37.67 -2.96
CA GLY A 229 -15.14 -38.45 -4.18
C GLY A 229 -15.58 -37.60 -5.39
N VAL A 230 -15.30 -36.31 -5.38
CA VAL A 230 -15.61 -35.36 -6.45
C VAL A 230 -14.46 -34.37 -6.65
N PRO A 231 -14.23 -33.86 -7.88
CA PRO A 231 -13.10 -32.98 -8.18
C PRO A 231 -13.34 -31.55 -7.64
N VAL A 232 -13.27 -31.36 -6.34
CA VAL A 232 -13.47 -30.06 -5.69
C VAL A 232 -12.38 -29.06 -6.08
N MET A 233 -11.12 -29.48 -6.04
CA MET A 233 -9.97 -28.60 -6.29
C MET A 233 -9.81 -28.26 -7.78
N ALA A 234 -10.13 -29.21 -8.66
CA ALA A 234 -10.00 -28.99 -10.11
C ALA A 234 -11.00 -27.94 -10.67
N SER A 235 -12.09 -27.65 -9.95
CA SER A 235 -13.08 -26.66 -10.35
C SER A 235 -12.74 -25.23 -9.89
N MET A 236 -11.72 -25.06 -9.05
CA MET A 236 -11.32 -23.76 -8.51
C MET A 236 -10.23 -23.12 -9.36
N ASP A 237 -10.58 -22.03 -10.00
CA ASP A 237 -9.63 -21.14 -10.67
C ASP A 237 -9.81 -19.69 -10.21
N LYS A 238 -8.98 -18.78 -10.71
CA LYS A 238 -9.07 -17.35 -10.36
C LYS A 238 -10.40 -16.72 -10.77
N ALA A 239 -11.08 -17.26 -11.79
CA ALA A 239 -12.37 -16.74 -12.27
C ALA A 239 -13.55 -17.21 -11.41
N ALA A 240 -13.38 -18.30 -10.67
CA ALA A 240 -14.39 -18.87 -9.78
C ALA A 240 -14.42 -18.20 -8.38
N ARG A 241 -13.49 -17.28 -8.12
CA ARG A 241 -13.33 -16.55 -6.83
C ARG A 241 -14.12 -15.26 -6.77
#